data_992a3a1219f37d87f26efdc503adb870
#
_entry.id   992a3a1219f37d87f26efdc503adb870
#
_cell.length_a   1.000
_cell.length_b   1.000
_cell.length_c   1.000
_cell.angle_alpha   90.00
_cell.angle_beta   90.00
_cell.angle_gamma   90.00
#
_symmetry.space_group_name_H-M   'P 1'
#
loop_
_entity.id
_entity.type
_entity.pdbx_description
1 polymer ?
#
loop_
_entity_poly.entity_id
_entity_poly.type
_entity_poly.pdbx_seq_one_letter_code
_entity_poly.pdbx_strand_id
1 'polypeptide(L)'
;YQAALGPTGAPHYLPRFEIFETLGRTRTGWNWAAALCTLGWLLYRRLWLPALVYACTVEGLVLLWFAALRPWLQPPLPIEAGLGLALLVLSCALPGLWGDALVYTDIRKRTLRALDAAPSVAQAHTALAQVAPTLPRLYALAGLYVALGAALLGAALWVPRPSHEITTSVAHAGTATVLPRTPASAPAPEPLAVASASVAAASDAPPPP
;
A
#
# COMPACT_ATOMS: atom_id res chain seq x y z
N TYR A 1 0.24 12.84 32.42
CA TYR A 1 0.56 12.28 31.08
C TYR A 1 1.96 11.64 31.08
N GLN A 2 2.97 12.25 31.70
CA GLN A 2 4.35 11.75 31.70
C GLN A 2 4.46 10.28 32.13
N ALA A 3 3.80 9.87 33.20
CA ALA A 3 3.78 8.49 33.68
C ALA A 3 3.21 7.50 32.66
N ALA A 4 2.14 7.87 31.96
CA ALA A 4 1.49 7.03 30.96
C ALA A 4 2.29 6.93 29.65
N LEU A 5 3.05 7.97 29.28
CA LEU A 5 3.89 8.01 28.09
C LEU A 5 5.18 7.20 28.23
N GLY A 6 5.67 7.07 29.47
CA GLY A 6 6.96 6.48 29.77
C GLY A 6 8.14 7.35 29.33
N PRO A 7 9.40 6.97 29.67
CA PRO A 7 10.58 7.80 29.43
C PRO A 7 10.89 8.02 27.94
N THR A 8 10.57 7.06 27.09
CA THR A 8 10.84 7.14 25.66
C THR A 8 9.82 7.97 24.89
N GLY A 9 8.59 8.07 25.39
CA GLY A 9 7.51 8.81 24.72
C GLY A 9 7.37 10.26 25.18
N ALA A 10 7.66 10.53 26.44
CA ALA A 10 7.43 11.82 27.06
C ALA A 10 8.06 13.01 26.28
N PRO A 11 9.34 12.99 25.87
CA PRO A 11 9.95 14.11 25.19
C PRO A 11 9.28 14.48 23.87
N HIS A 12 8.73 13.52 23.17
CA HIS A 12 8.07 13.74 21.86
C HIS A 12 6.63 14.23 22.01
N TYR A 13 5.88 13.64 22.94
CA TYR A 13 4.42 13.86 23.01
C TYR A 13 4.01 14.97 23.97
N LEU A 14 4.76 15.24 25.05
CA LEU A 14 4.36 16.27 26.02
C LEU A 14 4.18 17.65 25.39
N PRO A 15 5.11 18.19 24.56
CA PRO A 15 4.93 19.49 23.95
C PRO A 15 3.71 19.56 23.02
N ARG A 16 3.39 18.44 22.36
CA ARG A 16 2.22 18.35 21.47
C ARG A 16 0.91 18.30 22.26
N PHE A 17 0.91 17.62 23.39
CA PHE A 17 -0.26 17.53 24.27
C PHE A 17 -0.57 18.87 24.92
N GLU A 18 0.44 19.67 25.29
CA GLU A 18 0.26 21.04 25.77
C GLU A 18 -0.45 21.90 24.71
N ILE A 19 -0.06 21.77 23.45
CA ILE A 19 -0.72 22.47 22.34
C ILE A 19 -2.18 22.00 22.18
N PHE A 20 -2.46 20.71 22.32
CA PHE A 20 -3.82 20.17 22.21
C PHE A 20 -4.72 20.62 23.38
N GLU A 21 -4.17 20.70 24.58
CA GLU A 21 -4.89 21.21 25.76
C GLU A 21 -5.18 22.71 25.62
N THR A 22 -4.23 23.52 25.16
CA THR A 22 -4.43 24.96 24.97
C THR A 22 -5.44 25.27 23.86
N LEU A 23 -5.48 24.44 22.79
CA LEU A 23 -6.42 24.61 21.67
C LEU A 23 -7.80 23.99 21.95
N GLY A 24 -7.94 23.17 22.98
CA GLY A 24 -9.15 22.40 23.26
C GLY A 24 -9.52 21.37 22.19
N ARG A 25 -8.63 21.13 21.22
CA ARG A 25 -8.83 20.18 20.12
C ARG A 25 -7.52 19.53 19.67
N THR A 26 -7.59 18.31 19.19
CA THR A 26 -6.47 17.63 18.56
C THR A 26 -6.16 18.24 17.19
N ARG A 27 -4.88 18.30 16.85
CA ARG A 27 -4.40 18.75 15.55
C ARG A 27 -3.69 17.61 14.85
N THR A 28 -3.81 17.56 13.54
CA THR A 28 -3.02 16.65 12.71
C THR A 28 -1.56 17.02 12.77
N GLY A 29 -0.68 16.04 12.94
CA GLY A 29 0.76 16.20 12.94
C GLY A 29 1.41 14.99 12.31
N TRP A 30 2.59 15.16 11.72
CA TRP A 30 3.26 14.01 11.09
C TRP A 30 4.06 13.21 12.12
N ASN A 31 3.77 11.92 12.18
CA ASN A 31 4.45 10.96 13.06
C ASN A 31 5.05 9.83 12.21
N TRP A 32 6.37 9.89 11.99
CA TRP A 32 7.09 8.91 11.16
C TRP A 32 6.99 7.49 11.70
N ALA A 33 7.03 7.32 13.02
CA ALA A 33 6.91 5.98 13.63
C ALA A 33 5.53 5.37 13.38
N ALA A 34 4.48 6.18 13.45
CA ALA A 34 3.12 5.74 13.12
C ALA A 34 2.95 5.48 11.63
N ALA A 35 3.59 6.26 10.75
CA ALA A 35 3.51 6.08 9.31
C ALA A 35 4.23 4.81 8.83
N LEU A 36 5.47 4.59 9.27
CA LEU A 36 6.32 3.50 8.77
C LEU A 36 6.02 2.14 9.44
N CYS A 37 5.69 2.15 10.73
CA CYS A 37 5.49 0.95 11.51
C CYS A 37 4.09 0.88 12.11
N THR A 38 3.06 1.25 11.35
CA THR A 38 1.70 1.51 11.82
C THR A 38 1.18 0.48 12.84
N LEU A 39 1.06 -0.77 12.45
CA LEU A 39 0.54 -1.82 13.33
C LEU A 39 1.45 -2.05 14.54
N GLY A 40 2.77 -2.14 14.33
CA GLY A 40 3.75 -2.29 15.42
C GLY A 40 3.75 -1.12 16.38
N TRP A 41 3.62 0.09 15.86
CA TRP A 41 3.53 1.29 16.67
C TRP A 41 2.23 1.32 17.49
N LEU A 42 1.08 0.96 16.91
CA LEU A 42 -0.19 0.83 17.63
C LEU A 42 -0.11 -0.21 18.76
N LEU A 43 0.46 -1.39 18.47
CA LEU A 43 0.66 -2.46 19.45
C LEU A 43 1.66 -2.04 20.54
N TYR A 44 2.74 -1.36 20.18
CA TYR A 44 3.70 -0.82 21.14
C TYR A 44 3.04 0.14 22.12
N ARG A 45 2.18 1.04 21.61
CA ARG A 45 1.42 2.01 22.40
C ARG A 45 0.22 1.41 23.15
N ARG A 46 -0.05 0.12 23.00
CA ARG A 46 -1.24 -0.57 23.55
C ARG A 46 -2.57 0.03 23.08
N LEU A 47 -2.60 0.54 21.88
CA LEU A 47 -3.79 1.04 21.20
C LEU A 47 -4.51 -0.14 20.53
N TRP A 48 -5.04 -1.08 21.35
CA TRP A 48 -5.58 -2.35 20.84
C TRP A 48 -6.76 -2.17 19.89
N LEU A 49 -7.71 -1.29 20.23
CA LEU A 49 -8.86 -1.04 19.40
C LEU A 49 -8.48 -0.38 18.06
N PRO A 50 -7.69 0.71 18.03
CA PRO A 50 -7.18 1.25 16.78
C PRO A 50 -6.33 0.25 15.97
N ALA A 51 -5.55 -0.61 16.61
CA ALA A 51 -4.78 -1.64 15.93
C ALA A 51 -5.68 -2.67 15.25
N LEU A 52 -6.73 -3.13 15.94
CA LEU A 52 -7.71 -4.06 15.38
C LEU A 52 -8.47 -3.43 14.20
N VAL A 53 -8.98 -2.21 14.38
CA VAL A 53 -9.68 -1.49 13.31
C VAL A 53 -8.78 -1.31 12.09
N TYR A 54 -7.53 -0.90 12.29
CA TYR A 54 -6.55 -0.78 11.21
C TYR A 54 -6.31 -2.11 10.48
N ALA A 55 -6.03 -3.18 11.24
CA ALA A 55 -5.78 -4.50 10.65
C ALA A 55 -7.00 -5.01 9.87
N CYS A 56 -8.20 -4.95 10.46
CA CYS A 56 -9.43 -5.36 9.79
C CYS A 56 -9.75 -4.53 8.55
N THR A 57 -9.45 -3.22 8.58
CA THR A 57 -9.70 -2.34 7.44
C THR A 57 -8.74 -2.66 6.29
N VAL A 58 -7.45 -2.77 6.56
CA VAL A 58 -6.45 -3.08 5.52
C VAL A 58 -6.70 -4.47 4.95
N GLU A 59 -6.86 -5.47 5.81
CA GLU A 59 -7.13 -6.85 5.40
C GLU A 59 -8.46 -6.95 4.64
N GLY A 60 -9.51 -6.29 5.13
CA GLY A 60 -10.81 -6.26 4.47
C GLY A 60 -10.76 -5.63 3.08
N LEU A 61 -9.98 -4.55 2.89
CA LEU A 61 -9.79 -3.93 1.57
C LEU A 61 -9.00 -4.84 0.63
N VAL A 62 -7.96 -5.52 1.13
CA VAL A 62 -7.19 -6.48 0.34
C VAL A 62 -8.06 -7.65 -0.08
N LEU A 63 -8.82 -8.24 0.84
CA LEU A 63 -9.74 -9.34 0.54
C LEU A 63 -10.84 -8.91 -0.43
N LEU A 64 -11.44 -7.74 -0.23
CA LEU A 64 -12.44 -7.18 -1.13
C LEU A 64 -11.88 -7.03 -2.55
N TRP A 65 -10.65 -6.54 -2.66
CA TRP A 65 -9.98 -6.41 -3.95
C TRP A 65 -9.76 -7.75 -4.61
N PHE A 66 -9.06 -8.69 -3.95
CA PHE A 66 -8.67 -9.94 -4.57
C PHE A 66 -9.81 -10.94 -4.74
N ALA A 67 -10.76 -11.00 -3.79
CA ALA A 67 -11.86 -11.97 -3.82
C ALA A 67 -13.07 -11.50 -4.63
N ALA A 68 -13.35 -10.19 -4.66
CA ALA A 68 -14.56 -9.67 -5.28
C ALA A 68 -14.28 -8.80 -6.52
N LEU A 69 -13.48 -7.75 -6.38
CA LEU A 69 -13.33 -6.73 -7.43
C LEU A 69 -12.44 -7.20 -8.59
N ARG A 70 -11.29 -7.78 -8.27
CA ARG A 70 -10.31 -8.22 -9.29
C ARG A 70 -10.87 -9.24 -10.27
N PRO A 71 -11.57 -10.31 -9.86
CA PRO A 71 -12.15 -11.29 -10.78
C PRO A 71 -13.21 -10.67 -11.70
N TRP A 72 -13.91 -9.65 -11.22
CA TRP A 72 -14.98 -9.00 -11.97
C TRP A 72 -14.50 -7.89 -12.90
N LEU A 73 -13.56 -7.04 -12.44
CA LEU A 73 -13.06 -5.91 -13.21
C LEU A 73 -11.92 -6.28 -14.17
N GLN A 74 -11.13 -7.30 -13.85
CA GLN A 74 -9.94 -7.74 -14.60
C GLN A 74 -9.04 -6.58 -15.06
N PRO A 75 -8.63 -5.70 -14.14
CA PRO A 75 -7.89 -4.49 -14.52
C PRO A 75 -6.52 -4.85 -15.10
N PRO A 76 -6.01 -4.05 -16.05
CA PRO A 76 -4.65 -4.22 -16.55
C PRO A 76 -3.63 -3.97 -15.42
N LEU A 77 -2.50 -4.65 -15.47
CA LEU A 77 -1.45 -4.64 -14.44
C LEU A 77 -1.04 -3.23 -13.96
N PRO A 78 -0.90 -2.20 -14.85
CA PRO A 78 -0.54 -0.85 -14.40
C PRO A 78 -1.58 -0.22 -13.47
N ILE A 79 -2.86 -0.47 -13.71
CA ILE A 79 -3.96 0.03 -12.85
C ILE A 79 -3.95 -0.71 -11.50
N GLU A 80 -3.77 -2.03 -11.52
CA GLU A 80 -3.66 -2.83 -10.30
C GLU A 80 -2.48 -2.39 -9.44
N ALA A 81 -1.31 -2.18 -10.06
CA ALA A 81 -0.12 -1.68 -9.38
C ALA A 81 -0.33 -0.26 -8.79
N GLY A 82 -0.96 0.63 -9.55
CA GLY A 82 -1.28 1.98 -9.10
C GLY A 82 -2.23 1.98 -7.90
N LEU A 83 -3.27 1.14 -7.94
CA LEU A 83 -4.22 1.00 -6.82
C LEU A 83 -3.54 0.40 -5.59
N GLY A 84 -2.71 -0.63 -5.75
CA GLY A 84 -1.93 -1.20 -4.66
C GLY A 84 -0.99 -0.19 -4.01
N LEU A 85 -0.29 0.62 -4.82
CA LEU A 85 0.56 1.70 -4.33
C LEU A 85 -0.25 2.77 -3.59
N ALA A 86 -1.40 3.18 -4.12
CA ALA A 86 -2.27 4.15 -3.49
C ALA A 86 -2.78 3.64 -2.13
N LEU A 87 -3.20 2.38 -2.04
CA LEU A 87 -3.62 1.74 -0.79
C LEU A 87 -2.46 1.69 0.22
N LEU A 88 -1.26 1.34 -0.22
CA LEU A 88 -0.06 1.33 0.63
C LEU A 88 0.25 2.72 1.17
N VAL A 89 0.28 3.73 0.31
CA VAL A 89 0.54 5.13 0.72
C VAL A 89 -0.53 5.60 1.69
N LEU A 90 -1.80 5.34 1.42
CA LEU A 90 -2.90 5.76 2.28
C LEU A 90 -2.86 5.05 3.64
N SER A 91 -2.57 3.75 3.66
CA SER A 91 -2.45 2.97 4.90
C SER A 91 -1.30 3.46 5.81
N CYS A 92 -0.24 4.02 5.24
CA CYS A 92 0.86 4.64 5.98
C CYS A 92 0.56 6.09 6.37
N ALA A 93 0.01 6.89 5.45
CA ALA A 93 -0.21 8.31 5.64
C ALA A 93 -1.30 8.62 6.69
N LEU A 94 -2.40 7.88 6.69
CA LEU A 94 -3.48 8.09 7.65
C LEU A 94 -3.01 7.97 9.10
N PRO A 95 -2.36 6.86 9.52
CA PRO A 95 -1.81 6.76 10.87
C PRO A 95 -0.70 7.77 11.14
N GLY A 96 0.10 8.12 10.13
CA GLY A 96 1.12 9.15 10.24
C GLY A 96 0.57 10.52 10.60
N LEU A 97 -0.58 10.90 10.02
CA LEU A 97 -1.23 12.19 10.25
C LEU A 97 -2.00 12.25 11.57
N TRP A 98 -2.69 11.17 11.96
CA TRP A 98 -3.54 11.15 13.15
C TRP A 98 -2.93 10.39 14.35
N GLY A 99 -1.73 9.85 14.21
CA GLY A 99 -1.09 9.06 15.26
C GLY A 99 -0.97 9.81 16.60
N ASP A 100 -0.55 11.07 16.57
CA ASP A 100 -0.41 11.87 17.79
C ASP A 100 -1.77 12.15 18.47
N ALA A 101 -2.80 12.40 17.67
CA ALA A 101 -4.16 12.60 18.16
C ALA A 101 -4.74 11.33 18.78
N LEU A 102 -4.46 10.15 18.19
CA LEU A 102 -4.85 8.85 18.75
C LEU A 102 -4.19 8.59 20.09
N VAL A 103 -2.88 8.84 20.22
CA VAL A 103 -2.16 8.69 21.49
C VAL A 103 -2.69 9.65 22.54
N TYR A 104 -2.90 10.91 22.18
CA TYR A 104 -3.44 11.90 23.10
C TYR A 104 -4.80 11.48 23.65
N THR A 105 -5.74 11.12 22.77
CA THR A 105 -7.11 10.74 23.20
C THR A 105 -7.12 9.49 24.08
N ASP A 106 -6.28 8.52 23.79
CA ASP A 106 -6.18 7.30 24.57
C ASP A 106 -5.54 7.56 25.95
N ILE A 107 -4.41 8.29 25.98
CA ILE A 107 -3.72 8.63 27.23
C ILE A 107 -4.60 9.51 28.11
N ARG A 108 -5.29 10.49 27.53
CA ARG A 108 -6.25 11.32 28.29
C ARG A 108 -7.34 10.47 28.93
N LYS A 109 -7.94 9.53 28.17
CA LYS A 109 -8.94 8.61 28.71
C LYS A 109 -8.39 7.71 29.80
N ARG A 110 -7.17 7.18 29.65
CA ARG A 110 -6.52 6.35 30.68
C ARG A 110 -6.21 7.16 31.93
N THR A 111 -5.71 8.39 31.77
CA THR A 111 -5.39 9.27 32.89
C THR A 111 -6.64 9.62 33.70
N LEU A 112 -7.73 10.01 33.01
CA LEU A 112 -9.00 10.30 33.70
C LEU A 112 -9.54 9.08 34.45
N ARG A 113 -9.57 7.91 33.81
CA ARG A 113 -10.00 6.68 34.49
C ARG A 113 -9.13 6.30 35.69
N ALA A 114 -7.81 6.50 35.59
CA ALA A 114 -6.91 6.21 36.69
C ALA A 114 -7.11 7.17 37.88
N LEU A 115 -7.42 8.44 37.59
CA LEU A 115 -7.73 9.43 38.64
C LEU A 115 -9.08 9.14 39.30
N ASP A 116 -10.08 8.72 38.54
CA ASP A 116 -11.40 8.38 39.05
C ASP A 116 -11.38 7.09 39.92
N ALA A 117 -10.52 6.11 39.56
CA ALA A 117 -10.42 4.81 40.22
C ALA A 117 -9.49 4.81 41.45
N ALA A 118 -8.53 5.73 41.51
CA ALA A 118 -7.51 5.72 42.53
C ALA A 118 -7.87 6.64 43.71
N PRO A 119 -7.68 6.22 44.96
CA PRO A 119 -7.94 7.05 46.14
C PRO A 119 -6.93 8.20 46.33
N SER A 120 -5.81 8.16 45.57
CA SER A 120 -4.81 9.24 45.59
C SER A 120 -4.12 9.40 44.22
N VAL A 121 -3.66 10.64 43.94
CA VAL A 121 -2.90 10.95 42.74
C VAL A 121 -1.61 10.14 42.61
N ALA A 122 -0.96 9.82 43.71
CA ALA A 122 0.25 9.01 43.76
C ALA A 122 -0.02 7.57 43.27
N GLN A 123 -1.14 6.98 43.70
CA GLN A 123 -1.54 5.65 43.25
C GLN A 123 -1.95 5.64 41.78
N ALA A 124 -2.69 6.66 41.30
CA ALA A 124 -3.00 6.83 39.88
C ALA A 124 -1.73 6.92 39.02
N HIS A 125 -0.73 7.68 39.51
CA HIS A 125 0.56 7.82 38.80
C HIS A 125 1.29 6.47 38.69
N THR A 126 1.33 5.70 39.78
CA THR A 126 1.99 4.37 39.82
C THR A 126 1.29 3.38 38.89
N ALA A 127 -0.05 3.36 38.88
CA ALA A 127 -0.83 2.51 38.03
C ALA A 127 -0.60 2.85 36.54
N LEU A 128 -0.53 4.13 36.19
CA LEU A 128 -0.22 4.57 34.83
C LEU A 128 1.20 4.21 34.39
N ALA A 129 2.18 4.34 35.30
CA ALA A 129 3.57 4.00 35.00
C ALA A 129 3.76 2.50 34.73
N GLN A 130 3.03 1.61 35.40
CA GLN A 130 3.07 0.16 35.15
C GLN A 130 2.57 -0.24 33.77
N VAL A 131 1.69 0.55 33.20
CA VAL A 131 1.10 0.31 31.87
C VAL A 131 1.86 1.02 30.74
N ALA A 132 2.84 1.86 31.07
CA ALA A 132 3.63 2.61 30.10
C ALA A 132 4.39 1.69 29.12
N PRO A 133 4.60 2.11 27.87
CA PRO A 133 5.43 1.38 26.92
C PRO A 133 6.88 1.25 27.43
N THR A 134 7.43 0.05 27.35
CA THR A 134 8.78 -0.27 27.83
C THR A 134 9.72 -0.62 26.66
N LEU A 135 11.02 -0.40 26.84
CA LEU A 135 12.04 -0.78 25.84
C LEU A 135 12.06 -2.28 25.53
N PRO A 136 11.96 -3.21 26.52
CA PRO A 136 11.90 -4.64 26.22
C PRO A 136 10.75 -5.01 25.27
N ARG A 137 9.60 -4.34 25.41
CA ARG A 137 8.47 -4.55 24.53
C ARG A 137 8.74 -4.04 23.10
N LEU A 138 9.46 -2.93 22.97
CA LEU A 138 9.89 -2.44 21.66
C LEU A 138 10.78 -3.46 20.95
N TYR A 139 11.78 -4.00 21.66
CA TYR A 139 12.68 -5.02 21.10
C TYR A 139 11.94 -6.33 20.78
N ALA A 140 11.00 -6.76 21.62
CA ALA A 140 10.21 -7.95 21.36
C ALA A 140 9.35 -7.80 20.08
N LEU A 141 8.70 -6.64 19.89
CA LEU A 141 7.95 -6.35 18.67
C LEU A 141 8.85 -6.24 17.44
N ALA A 142 9.99 -5.55 17.56
CA ALA A 142 10.95 -5.45 16.46
C ALA A 142 11.49 -6.84 16.07
N GLY A 143 11.84 -7.68 17.05
CA GLY A 143 12.25 -9.07 16.80
C GLY A 143 11.17 -9.91 16.11
N LEU A 144 9.91 -9.75 16.52
CA LEU A 144 8.78 -10.43 15.87
C LEU A 144 8.63 -10.00 14.41
N TYR A 145 8.76 -8.69 14.11
CA TYR A 145 8.69 -8.19 12.73
C TYR A 145 9.84 -8.72 11.85
N VAL A 146 11.06 -8.75 12.39
CA VAL A 146 12.22 -9.32 11.70
C VAL A 146 12.02 -10.81 11.43
N ALA A 147 11.57 -11.57 12.43
CA ALA A 147 11.30 -13.00 12.29
C ALA A 147 10.20 -13.27 11.25
N LEU A 148 9.10 -12.50 11.28
CA LEU A 148 8.02 -12.63 10.31
C LEU A 148 8.50 -12.27 8.90
N GLY A 149 9.26 -11.19 8.75
CA GLY A 149 9.85 -10.80 7.46
C GLY A 149 10.79 -11.87 6.90
N ALA A 150 11.64 -12.45 7.75
CA ALA A 150 12.54 -13.54 7.36
C ALA A 150 11.75 -14.81 6.95
N ALA A 151 10.69 -15.15 7.67
CA ALA A 151 9.82 -16.28 7.34
C ALA A 151 9.11 -16.08 6.00
N LEU A 152 8.56 -14.89 5.75
CA LEU A 152 7.91 -14.55 4.48
C LEU A 152 8.89 -14.56 3.31
N LEU A 153 10.09 -14.02 3.50
CA LEU A 153 11.15 -14.07 2.49
C LEU A 153 11.57 -15.51 2.20
N GLY A 154 11.78 -16.31 3.24
CA GLY A 154 12.08 -17.73 3.09
C GLY A 154 11.00 -18.48 2.34
N ALA A 155 9.73 -18.25 2.67
CA ALA A 155 8.60 -18.84 1.95
C ALA A 155 8.56 -18.39 0.48
N ALA A 156 8.78 -17.11 0.20
CA ALA A 156 8.80 -16.57 -1.16
C ALA A 156 9.95 -17.14 -2.02
N LEU A 157 11.10 -17.42 -1.42
CA LEU A 157 12.24 -18.04 -2.10
C LEU A 157 12.04 -19.55 -2.31
N TRP A 158 11.27 -20.19 -1.43
CA TRP A 158 11.00 -21.64 -1.50
C TRP A 158 9.84 -22.00 -2.45
N VAL A 159 8.95 -21.08 -2.79
CA VAL A 159 7.91 -21.32 -3.80
C VAL A 159 8.57 -21.60 -5.14
N PRO A 160 8.37 -22.81 -5.74
CA PRO A 160 8.91 -23.12 -7.06
C PRO A 160 8.35 -22.11 -8.06
N ARG A 161 9.25 -21.38 -8.72
CA ARG A 161 8.84 -20.53 -9.83
C ARG A 161 8.34 -21.46 -10.93
N PRO A 162 7.11 -21.25 -11.46
CA PRO A 162 6.68 -22.01 -12.63
C PRO A 162 7.73 -21.79 -13.71
N SER A 163 8.39 -22.87 -14.11
CA SER A 163 9.27 -22.87 -15.27
C SER A 163 8.36 -22.44 -16.43
N HIS A 164 8.55 -21.24 -16.95
CA HIS A 164 8.07 -20.93 -18.28
C HIS A 164 8.84 -21.84 -19.22
N GLU A 165 8.37 -23.07 -19.42
CA GLU A 165 8.70 -23.82 -20.61
C GLU A 165 8.30 -22.91 -21.77
N ILE A 166 9.30 -22.25 -22.32
CA ILE A 166 9.24 -21.73 -23.67
C ILE A 166 9.08 -23.00 -24.49
N THR A 167 7.83 -23.39 -24.69
CA THR A 167 7.49 -24.36 -25.74
C THR A 167 7.89 -23.68 -27.03
N THR A 168 9.15 -23.86 -27.38
CA THR A 168 9.64 -23.62 -28.73
C THR A 168 8.89 -24.70 -29.54
N SER A 169 7.67 -24.34 -29.95
CA SER A 169 6.97 -25.04 -31.02
C SER A 169 7.85 -24.84 -32.23
N VAL A 170 8.85 -25.71 -32.36
CA VAL A 170 9.50 -25.95 -33.62
C VAL A 170 8.37 -26.51 -34.48
N ALA A 171 7.75 -25.60 -35.22
CA ALA A 171 6.92 -25.96 -36.33
C ALA A 171 7.79 -26.85 -37.22
N HIS A 172 7.56 -28.16 -37.14
CA HIS A 172 7.97 -29.09 -38.15
C HIS A 172 7.28 -28.59 -39.45
N ALA A 173 7.97 -27.72 -40.17
CA ALA A 173 7.66 -27.49 -41.56
C ALA A 173 7.77 -28.88 -42.21
N GLY A 174 6.61 -29.48 -42.37
CA GLY A 174 6.47 -30.70 -43.13
C GLY A 174 7.14 -30.54 -44.46
N THR A 175 8.06 -31.44 -44.74
CA THR A 175 8.67 -31.68 -46.01
C THR A 175 7.57 -31.84 -47.04
N ALA A 176 7.19 -30.73 -47.69
CA ALA A 176 6.35 -30.78 -48.87
C ALA A 176 7.21 -31.37 -49.99
N THR A 177 6.96 -32.61 -50.31
CA THR A 177 7.45 -33.30 -51.47
C THR A 177 7.19 -32.45 -52.73
N VAL A 178 8.27 -31.86 -53.25
CA VAL A 178 8.27 -31.15 -54.54
C VAL A 178 8.14 -32.20 -55.65
N LEU A 179 6.95 -32.34 -56.18
CA LEU A 179 6.74 -32.98 -57.48
C LEU A 179 7.25 -32.06 -58.59
N PRO A 180 8.08 -32.56 -59.53
CA PRO A 180 8.59 -31.75 -60.64
C PRO A 180 7.46 -31.40 -61.60
N ARG A 181 7.19 -30.09 -61.72
CA ARG A 181 6.27 -29.59 -62.75
C ARG A 181 7.06 -29.18 -63.97
N THR A 182 6.81 -29.86 -65.08
CA THR A 182 7.30 -29.64 -66.41
C THR A 182 7.03 -28.21 -66.93
N PRO A 183 7.97 -27.58 -67.66
CA PRO A 183 7.78 -26.22 -68.17
C PRO A 183 6.92 -26.21 -69.45
N ALA A 184 5.88 -25.40 -69.45
CA ALA A 184 5.22 -25.03 -70.66
C ALA A 184 5.04 -23.53 -70.81
N SER A 185 5.81 -22.99 -71.69
CA SER A 185 5.49 -21.97 -72.71
C SER A 185 4.86 -20.64 -72.29
N ALA A 186 5.67 -19.61 -72.47
CA ALA A 186 5.23 -18.22 -72.59
C ALA A 186 4.43 -18.04 -73.90
N PRO A 187 3.60 -16.99 -74.07
CA PRO A 187 4.10 -15.77 -74.68
C PRO A 187 3.60 -14.45 -74.03
N ALA A 188 4.43 -13.43 -74.28
CA ALA A 188 4.21 -12.01 -74.04
C ALA A 188 3.29 -11.39 -75.15
N PRO A 189 3.15 -10.03 -75.32
CA PRO A 189 3.01 -8.94 -74.38
C PRO A 189 1.91 -7.92 -74.77
N GLU A 190 1.85 -6.79 -74.03
CA GLU A 190 1.39 -5.43 -74.39
C GLU A 190 -0.13 -5.07 -74.35
N PRO A 191 -0.48 -3.74 -74.37
CA PRO A 191 0.13 -2.59 -73.67
C PRO A 191 -0.88 -1.63 -72.98
N LEU A 192 -0.32 -0.63 -72.30
CA LEU A 192 -0.70 0.79 -72.16
C LEU A 192 -2.16 1.26 -72.12
N ALA A 193 -2.51 1.98 -71.07
CA ALA A 193 -3.19 3.29 -71.02
C ALA A 193 -3.19 3.79 -69.61
N VAL A 194 -2.42 4.79 -69.16
CA VAL A 194 -2.49 6.25 -69.32
C VAL A 194 -3.89 6.83 -69.15
N ALA A 195 -3.96 7.58 -68.07
CA ALA A 195 -4.66 8.87 -67.90
C ALA A 195 -4.95 9.03 -66.43
N SER A 196 -4.26 9.87 -65.71
CA SER A 196 -4.33 11.33 -65.69
C SER A 196 -5.46 11.90 -64.85
N ALA A 197 -5.02 12.64 -63.86
CA ALA A 197 -5.48 13.95 -63.41
C ALA A 197 -6.83 13.96 -62.68
N SER A 198 -7.01 14.68 -61.62
CA SER A 198 -6.86 16.11 -61.38
C SER A 198 -7.37 16.39 -59.98
N VAL A 199 -6.63 17.01 -59.09
CA VAL A 199 -6.62 18.46 -58.82
C VAL A 199 -7.89 19.00 -58.13
N ALA A 200 -7.60 19.75 -57.14
CA ALA A 200 -8.22 20.94 -56.56
C ALA A 200 -8.87 20.67 -55.21
N ALA A 201 -8.33 21.20 -54.24
CA ALA A 201 -8.09 22.59 -53.79
C ALA A 201 -9.19 23.11 -52.90
N ALA A 202 -8.72 23.50 -51.77
CA ALA A 202 -8.85 24.81 -51.18
C ALA A 202 -9.99 25.09 -50.22
N SER A 203 -9.53 25.63 -49.13
CA SER A 203 -9.98 26.93 -48.56
C SER A 203 -11.16 26.81 -47.59
N ASP A 204 -11.27 27.38 -46.44
CA ASP A 204 -10.65 28.52 -45.83
C ASP A 204 -11.13 28.61 -44.37
N ALA A 205 -10.35 29.16 -43.53
CA ALA A 205 -10.69 29.61 -42.16
C ALA A 205 -11.59 30.88 -42.25
N PRO A 206 -12.07 31.54 -41.16
CA PRO A 206 -11.46 31.82 -39.88
C PRO A 206 -12.42 31.89 -38.65
N PRO A 207 -11.85 32.25 -37.44
CA PRO A 207 -12.55 32.37 -36.17
C PRO A 207 -13.01 33.80 -35.89
N PRO A 208 -13.29 34.23 -34.73
CA PRO A 208 -14.11 34.01 -33.58
C PRO A 208 -15.16 35.15 -33.37
N PRO A 209 -15.75 35.46 -32.24
CA PRO A 209 -15.11 36.01 -31.06
C PRO A 209 -15.28 35.18 -29.77
#